data_56e5b5d4232fcb44a6f10f1ed7e39185
#
_entry.id   56e5b5d4232fcb44a6f10f1ed7e39185
#
_cell.length_a   1.000
_cell.length_b   1.000
_cell.length_c   1.000
_cell.angle_alpha   90.00
_cell.angle_beta   90.00
_cell.angle_gamma   90.00
#
_symmetry.space_group_name_H-M   'P 1'
#
loop_
_entity.id
_entity.type
_entity.pdbx_description
1 polymer ?
#
loop_
_entity_poly.entity_id
_entity_poly.type
_entity_poly.pdbx_seq_one_letter_code
_entity_poly.pdbx_strand_id
1 'polypeptide(L)'
;MQHWKITALLSLWALLTALTFWWYQFRQIQPFAQTNAFFAAADLPAPPEFASAPGLKLVHFWREGCLCNPANLEHLRELLSEYRTADLQLFVVARGKLPSRWLNTAYTTLDETANAGLFSAIPSAPGLAIWDANNRLAYFGPYSVGPTCSARNSVIGLVLDSLLAGQNTQLTTMAGNGCFCDWNTKQG
;
A
#
# COMPACT_ATOMS: atom_id res chain seq x y z
N MET A 1 -25.30 -16.40 46.51
CA MET A 1 -24.84 -14.99 46.35
C MET A 1 -23.48 -14.84 45.69
N GLN A 2 -22.58 -15.79 45.76
CA GLN A 2 -21.21 -15.70 45.20
C GLN A 2 -21.18 -15.84 43.67
N HIS A 3 -22.00 -16.69 43.07
CA HIS A 3 -22.05 -16.93 41.63
C HIS A 3 -22.46 -15.69 40.83
N TRP A 4 -23.40 -14.88 41.32
CA TRP A 4 -23.81 -13.65 40.67
C TRP A 4 -22.66 -12.63 40.54
N LYS A 5 -21.85 -12.49 41.59
CA LYS A 5 -20.69 -11.58 41.57
C LYS A 5 -19.64 -12.04 40.55
N ILE A 6 -19.41 -13.35 40.47
CA ILE A 6 -18.48 -13.92 39.46
C ILE A 6 -19.00 -13.70 38.05
N THR A 7 -20.30 -13.97 37.81
CA THR A 7 -20.92 -13.78 36.51
C THR A 7 -20.87 -12.30 36.09
N ALA A 8 -21.17 -11.36 37.00
CA ALA A 8 -21.09 -9.94 36.74
C ALA A 8 -19.66 -9.49 36.39
N LEU A 9 -18.64 -10.01 37.11
CA LEU A 9 -17.24 -9.69 36.84
C LEU A 9 -16.79 -10.19 35.48
N LEU A 10 -17.16 -11.43 35.11
CA LEU A 10 -16.83 -12.02 33.82
C LEU A 10 -17.52 -11.27 32.66
N SER A 11 -18.80 -10.89 32.85
CA SER A 11 -19.51 -10.10 31.85
C SER A 11 -18.90 -8.72 31.65
N LEU A 12 -18.50 -8.06 32.73
CA LEU A 12 -17.83 -6.76 32.67
C LEU A 12 -16.47 -6.88 31.94
N TRP A 13 -15.70 -7.91 32.28
CA TRP A 13 -14.40 -8.17 31.64
C TRP A 13 -14.57 -8.43 30.14
N ALA A 14 -15.52 -9.29 29.74
CA ALA A 14 -15.81 -9.59 28.35
C ALA A 14 -16.24 -8.33 27.58
N LEU A 15 -17.08 -7.48 28.18
CA LEU A 15 -17.52 -6.21 27.60
C LEU A 15 -16.35 -5.25 27.37
N LEU A 16 -15.48 -5.07 28.36
CA LEU A 16 -14.32 -4.21 28.26
C LEU A 16 -13.35 -4.71 27.19
N THR A 17 -13.13 -6.04 27.12
CA THR A 17 -12.28 -6.64 26.09
C THR A 17 -12.86 -6.42 24.69
N ALA A 18 -14.17 -6.62 24.53
CA ALA A 18 -14.87 -6.39 23.26
C ALA A 18 -14.81 -4.92 22.82
N LEU A 19 -15.04 -3.98 23.75
CA LEU A 19 -14.95 -2.54 23.49
C LEU A 19 -13.53 -2.12 23.11
N THR A 20 -12.51 -2.64 23.80
CA THR A 20 -11.10 -2.33 23.49
C THR A 20 -10.70 -2.88 22.12
N PHE A 21 -11.12 -4.10 21.81
CA PHE A 21 -10.88 -4.72 20.54
C PHE A 21 -11.58 -3.96 19.41
N TRP A 22 -12.86 -3.61 19.60
CA TRP A 22 -13.65 -2.83 18.65
C TRP A 22 -13.02 -1.47 18.39
N TRP A 23 -12.64 -0.73 19.46
CA TRP A 23 -11.95 0.54 19.36
C TRP A 23 -10.63 0.43 18.57
N TYR A 24 -9.82 -0.59 18.85
CA TYR A 24 -8.56 -0.83 18.18
C TYR A 24 -8.76 -1.14 16.69
N GLN A 25 -9.69 -2.01 16.35
CA GLN A 25 -9.99 -2.40 14.96
C GLN A 25 -10.49 -1.24 14.12
N PHE A 26 -11.45 -0.44 14.65
CA PHE A 26 -12.01 0.67 13.89
C PHE A 26 -11.02 1.82 13.66
N ARG A 27 -10.04 2.00 14.53
CA ARG A 27 -8.98 2.99 14.32
C ARG A 27 -8.01 2.61 13.21
N GLN A 28 -7.88 1.34 12.87
CA GLN A 28 -6.92 0.85 11.87
C GLN A 28 -7.51 0.80 10.46
N ILE A 29 -8.84 0.76 10.33
CA ILE A 29 -9.51 0.72 9.03
C ILE A 29 -9.79 2.14 8.58
N GLN A 30 -9.03 2.61 7.58
CA GLN A 30 -9.17 3.95 7.01
C GLN A 30 -9.33 3.86 5.49
N PRO A 31 -9.94 4.88 4.85
CA PRO A 31 -9.89 5.00 3.40
C PRO A 31 -8.45 5.27 2.96
N PHE A 32 -8.04 4.69 1.82
CA PHE A 32 -6.72 4.95 1.23
C PHE A 32 -6.57 6.43 0.88
N ALA A 33 -7.63 7.05 0.35
CA ALA A 33 -7.70 8.49 0.13
C ALA A 33 -8.98 9.07 0.74
N GLN A 34 -8.92 10.32 1.16
CA GLN A 34 -10.07 11.07 1.71
C GLN A 34 -11.19 11.26 0.67
N THR A 35 -10.84 11.27 -0.60
CA THR A 35 -11.77 11.35 -1.72
C THR A 35 -11.58 10.13 -2.61
N ASN A 36 -12.67 9.53 -3.08
CA ASN A 36 -12.64 8.51 -4.14
C ASN A 36 -12.30 9.22 -5.46
N ALA A 37 -11.07 9.69 -5.59
CA ALA A 37 -10.62 10.37 -6.78
C ALA A 37 -10.08 9.35 -7.78
N PHE A 38 -10.60 9.43 -8.99
CA PHE A 38 -9.91 8.91 -10.17
C PHE A 38 -9.12 10.08 -10.74
N PHE A 39 -7.84 9.89 -11.01
CA PHE A 39 -7.08 10.89 -11.76
C PHE A 39 -6.60 10.28 -13.08
N ALA A 40 -6.45 11.13 -14.09
CA ALA A 40 -5.92 10.66 -15.35
C ALA A 40 -4.45 10.25 -15.20
N ALA A 41 -4.05 9.18 -15.87
CA ALA A 41 -2.65 8.72 -15.83
C ALA A 41 -1.65 9.81 -16.26
N ALA A 42 -2.10 10.79 -17.06
CA ALA A 42 -1.31 11.94 -17.48
C ALA A 42 -1.04 12.96 -16.36
N ASP A 43 -1.84 12.95 -15.29
CA ASP A 43 -1.69 13.90 -14.18
C ASP A 43 -0.50 13.54 -13.25
N LEU A 44 0.02 12.31 -13.38
CA LEU A 44 1.18 11.85 -12.63
C LEU A 44 2.28 11.42 -13.60
N PRO A 45 3.21 12.34 -13.93
CA PRO A 45 4.32 12.01 -14.82
C PRO A 45 5.22 10.94 -14.22
N ALA A 46 5.85 10.15 -15.08
CA ALA A 46 6.81 9.15 -14.67
C ALA A 46 8.04 9.81 -14.01
N PRO A 47 8.56 9.24 -12.92
CA PRO A 47 9.83 9.63 -12.32
C PRO A 47 10.98 9.68 -13.34
N PRO A 48 11.90 10.65 -13.25
CA PRO A 48 13.01 10.77 -14.20
C PRO A 48 13.94 9.54 -14.17
N GLU A 49 14.02 8.83 -13.06
CA GLU A 49 14.80 7.61 -12.90
C GLU A 49 14.32 6.47 -13.81
N PHE A 50 13.08 6.52 -14.30
CA PHE A 50 12.53 5.52 -15.21
C PHE A 50 13.13 5.57 -16.61
N ALA A 51 13.76 6.68 -16.98
CA ALA A 51 14.40 6.82 -18.30
C ALA A 51 15.48 5.77 -18.58
N SER A 52 16.14 5.28 -17.51
CA SER A 52 17.18 4.24 -17.60
C SER A 52 16.68 2.85 -17.18
N ALA A 53 15.43 2.71 -16.78
CA ALA A 53 14.86 1.46 -16.26
C ALA A 53 14.00 0.78 -17.34
N PRO A 54 14.39 -0.41 -17.84
CA PRO A 54 13.58 -1.17 -18.78
C PRO A 54 12.35 -1.79 -18.08
N GLY A 55 11.42 -2.32 -18.88
CA GLY A 55 10.31 -3.12 -18.41
C GLY A 55 9.27 -2.37 -17.58
N LEU A 56 8.58 -3.09 -16.72
CA LEU A 56 7.55 -2.56 -15.82
C LEU A 56 8.18 -1.91 -14.58
N LYS A 57 7.63 -0.81 -14.10
CA LYS A 57 8.11 -0.11 -12.90
C LYS A 57 7.05 -0.20 -11.81
N LEU A 58 7.40 -0.80 -10.69
CA LEU A 58 6.57 -0.89 -9.49
C LEU A 58 7.15 0.03 -8.43
N VAL A 59 6.37 0.98 -7.95
CA VAL A 59 6.76 1.94 -6.91
C VAL A 59 6.01 1.63 -5.63
N HIS A 60 6.71 1.19 -4.61
CA HIS A 60 6.15 0.93 -3.28
C HIS A 60 6.17 2.20 -2.41
N PHE A 61 5.05 2.49 -1.74
CA PHE A 61 4.92 3.60 -0.81
C PHE A 61 5.15 3.11 0.62
N TRP A 62 6.24 3.58 1.22
CA TRP A 62 6.66 3.24 2.57
C TRP A 62 6.49 4.43 3.51
N ARG A 63 5.93 4.19 4.69
CA ARG A 63 5.91 5.16 5.79
C ARG A 63 6.41 4.50 7.06
N GLU A 64 7.47 5.07 7.66
CA GLU A 64 8.01 4.60 8.93
C GLU A 64 6.94 4.61 10.03
N GLY A 65 6.97 3.61 10.92
CA GLY A 65 6.02 3.49 12.04
C GLY A 65 4.59 3.08 11.66
N CYS A 66 4.30 2.85 10.38
CA CYS A 66 2.98 2.36 9.98
C CYS A 66 2.80 0.88 10.35
N LEU A 67 1.79 0.59 11.18
CA LEU A 67 1.49 -0.77 11.64
C LEU A 67 1.04 -1.70 10.50
N CYS A 68 0.64 -1.13 9.37
CA CYS A 68 0.17 -1.89 8.20
C CYS A 68 1.33 -2.36 7.30
N ASN A 69 2.55 -1.88 7.51
CA ASN A 69 3.71 -2.23 6.69
C ASN A 69 3.99 -3.73 6.61
N PRO A 70 4.01 -4.52 7.73
CA PRO A 70 4.42 -5.92 7.66
C PRO A 70 3.54 -6.76 6.72
N ALA A 71 2.22 -6.60 6.79
CA ALA A 71 1.29 -7.37 5.97
C ALA A 71 1.40 -7.02 4.48
N ASN A 72 1.54 -5.71 4.16
CA ASN A 72 1.71 -5.28 2.78
C ASN A 72 3.09 -5.61 2.21
N LEU A 73 4.12 -5.67 3.07
CA LEU A 73 5.44 -6.11 2.68
C LEU A 73 5.47 -7.60 2.31
N GLU A 74 4.74 -8.43 3.04
CA GLU A 74 4.58 -9.85 2.68
C GLU A 74 3.89 -10.00 1.33
N HIS A 75 2.81 -9.26 1.10
CA HIS A 75 2.14 -9.21 -0.20
C HIS A 75 3.08 -8.76 -1.33
N LEU A 76 3.92 -7.73 -1.09
CA LEU A 76 4.93 -7.31 -2.07
C LEU A 76 5.92 -8.42 -2.38
N ARG A 77 6.37 -9.19 -1.37
CA ARG A 77 7.27 -10.33 -1.57
C ARG A 77 6.63 -11.44 -2.39
N GLU A 78 5.36 -11.75 -2.14
CA GLU A 78 4.58 -12.71 -2.93
C GLU A 78 4.52 -12.27 -4.39
N LEU A 79 4.17 -11.02 -4.67
CA LEU A 79 4.14 -10.45 -6.03
C LEU A 79 5.52 -10.54 -6.70
N LEU A 80 6.59 -10.12 -6.03
CA LEU A 80 7.94 -10.18 -6.60
C LEU A 80 8.40 -11.63 -6.87
N SER A 81 7.94 -12.59 -6.08
CA SER A 81 8.21 -14.01 -6.29
C SER A 81 7.42 -14.57 -7.48
N GLU A 82 6.15 -14.21 -7.60
CA GLU A 82 5.26 -14.65 -8.68
C GLU A 82 5.73 -14.10 -10.04
N TYR A 83 6.08 -12.82 -10.08
CA TYR A 83 6.52 -12.13 -11.30
C TYR A 83 8.05 -12.05 -11.46
N ARG A 84 8.80 -12.94 -10.83
CA ARG A 84 10.29 -12.97 -10.84
C ARG A 84 10.93 -13.09 -12.23
N THR A 85 10.21 -13.63 -13.21
CA THR A 85 10.66 -13.78 -14.60
C THR A 85 10.26 -12.61 -15.49
N ALA A 86 9.41 -11.72 -14.98
CA ALA A 86 9.04 -10.50 -15.66
C ALA A 86 10.16 -9.47 -15.54
N ASP A 87 10.31 -8.62 -16.56
CA ASP A 87 11.20 -7.46 -16.48
C ASP A 87 10.53 -6.38 -15.63
N LEU A 88 10.63 -6.54 -14.31
CA LEU A 88 10.01 -5.72 -13.28
C LEU A 88 11.06 -5.00 -12.44
N GLN A 89 11.08 -3.69 -12.48
CA GLN A 89 11.96 -2.84 -11.68
C GLN A 89 11.23 -2.33 -10.45
N LEU A 90 11.82 -2.52 -9.27
CA LEU A 90 11.25 -2.06 -8.01
C LEU A 90 11.85 -0.72 -7.59
N PHE A 91 10.97 0.24 -7.36
CA PHE A 91 11.28 1.55 -6.78
C PHE A 91 10.55 1.73 -5.46
N VAL A 92 11.08 2.62 -4.62
CA VAL A 92 10.50 2.92 -3.31
C VAL A 92 10.46 4.42 -3.08
N VAL A 93 9.33 4.92 -2.67
CA VAL A 93 9.18 6.24 -2.06
C VAL A 93 8.98 6.06 -0.56
N ALA A 94 9.72 6.80 0.25
CA ALA A 94 9.73 6.60 1.69
C ALA A 94 9.52 7.91 2.46
N ARG A 95 8.64 7.87 3.45
CA ARG A 95 8.55 8.84 4.53
C ARG A 95 9.17 8.24 5.79
N GLY A 96 10.33 8.74 6.17
CA GLY A 96 11.13 8.22 7.27
C GLY A 96 12.11 7.14 6.84
N LYS A 97 12.64 6.38 7.81
CA LYS A 97 13.72 5.43 7.61
C LYS A 97 13.21 4.09 7.10
N LEU A 98 13.83 3.58 6.03
CA LEU A 98 13.66 2.21 5.58
C LEU A 98 14.44 1.25 6.47
N PRO A 99 13.88 0.07 6.82
CA PRO A 99 14.66 -0.98 7.49
C PRO A 99 15.82 -1.45 6.60
N SER A 100 16.99 -1.69 7.19
CA SER A 100 18.20 -2.01 6.45
C SER A 100 18.18 -3.33 5.65
N ARG A 101 17.24 -4.22 5.94
CA ARG A 101 17.07 -5.53 5.27
C ARG A 101 15.61 -5.94 5.17
N TRP A 102 14.79 -5.11 4.57
CA TRP A 102 13.36 -5.37 4.49
C TRP A 102 12.92 -6.19 3.26
N LEU A 103 13.73 -6.17 2.20
CA LEU A 103 13.54 -6.98 0.98
C LEU A 103 14.86 -7.68 0.59
N ASN A 104 14.72 -8.88 0.06
CA ASN A 104 15.84 -9.63 -0.54
C ASN A 104 15.99 -9.35 -2.05
N THR A 105 15.36 -8.30 -2.54
CA THR A 105 15.34 -7.88 -3.94
C THR A 105 15.98 -6.51 -4.07
N ALA A 106 16.69 -6.27 -5.16
CA ALA A 106 17.22 -4.95 -5.47
C ALA A 106 16.09 -3.94 -5.70
N TYR A 107 16.23 -2.75 -5.16
CA TYR A 107 15.30 -1.63 -5.36
C TYR A 107 16.05 -0.32 -5.44
N THR A 108 15.43 0.67 -6.06
CA THR A 108 15.92 2.04 -6.13
C THR A 108 15.02 2.96 -5.30
N THR A 109 15.60 3.74 -4.39
CA THR A 109 14.84 4.76 -3.65
C THR A 109 14.71 6.02 -4.49
N LEU A 110 13.48 6.51 -4.65
CA LEU A 110 13.22 7.76 -5.34
C LEU A 110 13.43 8.95 -4.40
N ASP A 111 14.13 9.97 -4.89
CA ASP A 111 14.34 11.21 -4.14
C ASP A 111 13.09 12.09 -4.15
N GLU A 112 12.74 12.67 -2.99
CA GLU A 112 11.53 13.49 -2.85
C GLU A 112 11.63 14.78 -3.66
N THR A 113 12.80 15.40 -3.74
CA THR A 113 12.98 16.68 -4.44
C THR A 113 12.79 16.50 -5.95
N ALA A 114 13.39 15.43 -6.50
CA ALA A 114 13.26 15.09 -7.91
C ALA A 114 11.84 14.62 -8.29
N ASN A 115 11.10 14.06 -7.34
CA ASN A 115 9.80 13.41 -7.53
C ASN A 115 8.67 14.08 -6.73
N ALA A 116 8.73 15.39 -6.49
CA ALA A 116 7.80 16.11 -5.63
C ALA A 116 6.31 15.91 -6.05
N GLY A 117 6.03 15.82 -7.34
CA GLY A 117 4.69 15.55 -7.87
C GLY A 117 4.17 14.18 -7.40
N LEU A 118 4.98 13.13 -7.50
CA LEU A 118 4.63 11.80 -7.01
C LEU A 118 4.41 11.80 -5.49
N PHE A 119 5.35 12.38 -4.73
CA PHE A 119 5.24 12.43 -3.27
C PHE A 119 4.01 13.19 -2.79
N SER A 120 3.61 14.26 -3.48
CA SER A 120 2.41 15.03 -3.16
C SER A 120 1.11 14.31 -3.53
N ALA A 121 1.13 13.44 -4.52
CA ALA A 121 -0.02 12.69 -4.98
C ALA A 121 -0.36 11.49 -4.06
N ILE A 122 0.59 10.99 -3.27
CA ILE A 122 0.38 9.85 -2.37
C ILE A 122 -0.51 10.28 -1.20
N PRO A 123 -1.71 9.69 -1.02
CA PRO A 123 -2.57 10.04 0.10
C PRO A 123 -2.24 9.27 1.37
N SER A 124 -1.85 8.00 1.22
CA SER A 124 -1.63 7.06 2.33
C SER A 124 -0.57 6.02 1.98
N ALA A 125 -0.02 5.37 3.01
CA ALA A 125 0.88 4.23 2.90
C ALA A 125 0.43 3.11 3.86
N PRO A 126 0.77 1.85 3.57
CA PRO A 126 1.40 1.36 2.36
C PRO A 126 0.46 1.34 1.15
N GLY A 127 1.03 1.56 0.00
CA GLY A 127 0.36 1.51 -1.29
C GLY A 127 1.37 1.32 -2.40
N LEU A 128 0.91 1.32 -3.63
CA LEU A 128 1.81 1.21 -4.78
C LEU A 128 1.29 1.91 -6.03
N ALA A 129 2.21 2.16 -6.94
CA ALA A 129 1.90 2.55 -8.31
C ALA A 129 2.68 1.69 -9.29
N ILE A 130 2.12 1.48 -10.48
CA ILE A 130 2.73 0.69 -11.55
C ILE A 130 2.72 1.48 -12.84
N TRP A 131 3.87 1.56 -13.50
CA TRP A 131 4.01 2.10 -14.85
C TRP A 131 4.37 0.98 -15.83
N ASP A 132 3.85 1.10 -17.04
CA ASP A 132 4.18 0.20 -18.13
C ASP A 132 5.61 0.46 -18.67
N ALA A 133 6.05 -0.37 -19.62
CA ALA A 133 7.35 -0.24 -20.25
C ALA A 133 7.55 1.11 -20.98
N ASN A 134 6.45 1.77 -21.37
CA ASN A 134 6.46 3.09 -22.01
C ASN A 134 6.32 4.25 -21.01
N ASN A 135 6.51 3.98 -19.71
CA ASN A 135 6.38 4.96 -18.63
C ASN A 135 4.99 5.61 -18.53
N ARG A 136 3.92 4.90 -18.92
CA ARG A 136 2.55 5.33 -18.71
C ARG A 136 2.00 4.66 -17.45
N LEU A 137 1.38 5.44 -16.58
CA LEU A 137 0.78 4.94 -15.35
C LEU A 137 -0.33 3.93 -15.68
N ALA A 138 -0.25 2.76 -15.07
CA ALA A 138 -1.22 1.67 -15.21
C ALA A 138 -2.05 1.47 -13.95
N TYR A 139 -1.44 1.67 -12.78
CA TYR A 139 -2.10 1.53 -11.49
C TYR A 139 -1.58 2.55 -10.48
N PHE A 140 -2.48 3.05 -9.63
CA PHE A 140 -2.12 3.83 -8.45
C PHE A 140 -3.16 3.59 -7.36
N GLY A 141 -2.74 3.02 -6.22
CA GLY A 141 -3.68 2.72 -5.16
C GLY A 141 -3.13 1.80 -4.07
N PRO A 142 -4.04 1.24 -3.25
CA PRO A 142 -3.69 0.30 -2.20
C PRO A 142 -3.30 -1.07 -2.74
N TYR A 143 -2.58 -1.87 -1.95
CA TYR A 143 -2.27 -3.27 -2.28
C TYR A 143 -3.52 -4.14 -2.38
N SER A 144 -4.47 -3.93 -1.49
CA SER A 144 -5.72 -4.66 -1.43
C SER A 144 -6.79 -3.80 -0.76
N VAL A 145 -8.05 -4.16 -0.94
CA VAL A 145 -9.19 -3.55 -0.27
C VAL A 145 -9.71 -4.45 0.84
N GLY A 146 -10.21 -3.85 1.91
CA GLY A 146 -10.77 -4.56 3.07
C GLY A 146 -9.86 -4.54 4.31
N PRO A 147 -10.35 -5.10 5.43
CA PRO A 147 -9.67 -5.04 6.72
C PRO A 147 -8.43 -5.95 6.81
N THR A 148 -8.30 -6.90 5.90
CA THR A 148 -7.15 -7.81 5.81
C THR A 148 -6.34 -7.48 4.57
N CYS A 149 -5.05 -7.15 4.76
CA CYS A 149 -4.10 -6.96 3.66
C CYS A 149 -3.78 -8.32 3.04
N SER A 150 -4.68 -8.83 2.21
CA SER A 150 -4.60 -10.18 1.64
C SER A 150 -4.41 -10.10 0.12
N ALA A 151 -3.49 -10.88 -0.42
CA ALA A 151 -3.29 -11.04 -1.86
C ALA A 151 -4.58 -11.47 -2.60
N ARG A 152 -5.49 -12.19 -1.93
CA ARG A 152 -6.77 -12.62 -2.51
C ARG A 152 -7.70 -11.49 -2.92
N ASN A 153 -7.59 -10.32 -2.28
CA ASN A 153 -8.39 -9.12 -2.57
C ASN A 153 -7.59 -8.07 -3.35
N SER A 154 -6.49 -8.50 -3.97
CA SER A 154 -5.60 -7.65 -4.74
C SER A 154 -5.99 -7.66 -6.21
N VAL A 155 -6.06 -6.47 -6.79
CA VAL A 155 -6.21 -6.30 -8.25
C VAL A 155 -4.85 -6.21 -8.97
N ILE A 156 -3.75 -6.22 -8.21
CA ILE A 156 -2.41 -5.94 -8.72
C ILE A 156 -1.96 -7.04 -9.68
N GLY A 157 -2.22 -8.30 -9.34
CA GLY A 157 -1.94 -9.43 -10.23
C GLY A 157 -2.63 -9.27 -11.60
N LEU A 158 -3.93 -8.90 -11.60
CA LEU A 158 -4.67 -8.66 -12.85
C LEU A 158 -4.07 -7.50 -13.66
N VAL A 159 -3.59 -6.44 -13.01
CA VAL A 159 -2.92 -5.33 -13.68
C VAL A 159 -1.59 -5.77 -14.28
N LEU A 160 -0.78 -6.52 -13.54
CA LEU A 160 0.50 -7.04 -14.03
C LEU A 160 0.33 -8.01 -15.19
N ASP A 161 -0.63 -8.94 -15.09
CA ASP A 161 -0.96 -9.88 -16.17
C ASP A 161 -1.39 -9.13 -17.44
N SER A 162 -2.25 -8.12 -17.31
CA SER A 162 -2.67 -7.27 -18.43
C SER A 162 -1.50 -6.53 -19.08
N LEU A 163 -0.59 -6.00 -18.26
CA LEU A 163 0.60 -5.30 -18.75
C LEU A 163 1.56 -6.24 -19.48
N LEU A 164 1.75 -7.47 -18.97
CA LEU A 164 2.56 -8.51 -19.62
C LEU A 164 1.92 -8.97 -20.93
N ALA A 165 0.59 -8.92 -21.04
CA ALA A 165 -0.14 -9.12 -22.29
C ALA A 165 -0.13 -7.89 -23.24
N GLY A 166 0.59 -6.82 -22.89
CA GLY A 166 0.70 -5.59 -23.69
C GLY A 166 -0.50 -4.64 -23.56
N GLN A 167 -1.36 -4.85 -22.56
CA GLN A 167 -2.56 -4.04 -22.32
C GLN A 167 -2.38 -3.18 -21.07
N ASN A 168 -2.47 -1.85 -21.21
CA ASN A 168 -2.48 -0.94 -20.07
C ASN A 168 -3.92 -0.57 -19.71
N THR A 169 -4.41 -1.09 -18.57
CA THR A 169 -5.78 -0.89 -18.08
C THR A 169 -6.03 0.50 -17.50
N GLN A 170 -4.98 1.26 -17.19
CA GLN A 170 -5.04 2.60 -16.56
C GLN A 170 -5.98 2.65 -15.34
N LEU A 171 -5.86 1.66 -14.47
CA LEU A 171 -6.66 1.55 -13.24
C LEU A 171 -6.10 2.49 -12.16
N THR A 172 -6.37 3.78 -12.30
CA THR A 172 -5.91 4.84 -11.41
C THR A 172 -6.99 5.18 -10.38
N THR A 173 -7.23 4.28 -9.43
CA THR A 173 -8.24 4.49 -8.39
C THR A 173 -7.60 4.58 -7.01
N MET A 174 -7.96 5.61 -6.27
CA MET A 174 -7.63 5.75 -4.86
C MET A 174 -8.72 5.16 -3.95
N ALA A 175 -9.76 4.54 -4.51
CA ALA A 175 -10.85 3.96 -3.75
C ALA A 175 -10.38 2.69 -3.03
N GLY A 176 -10.71 2.59 -1.76
CA GLY A 176 -10.46 1.41 -0.95
C GLY A 176 -10.39 1.73 0.54
N ASN A 177 -11.07 0.91 1.34
CA ASN A 177 -10.94 0.94 2.80
C ASN A 177 -10.01 -0.19 3.23
N GLY A 178 -9.10 0.09 4.14
CA GLY A 178 -8.15 -0.90 4.61
C GLY A 178 -7.26 -0.37 5.73
N CYS A 179 -6.18 -1.09 6.01
CA CYS A 179 -5.16 -0.68 6.96
C CYS A 179 -4.16 0.25 6.27
N PHE A 180 -4.28 1.56 6.52
CA PHE A 180 -3.42 2.60 5.96
C PHE A 180 -3.03 3.64 7.01
N CYS A 181 -1.93 4.32 6.74
CA CYS A 181 -1.45 5.45 7.51
C CYS A 181 -1.38 6.66 6.59
N ASP A 182 -1.92 7.78 7.03
CA ASP A 182 -1.87 9.04 6.28
C ASP A 182 -0.43 9.39 5.91
N TRP A 183 -0.19 9.71 4.63
CA TRP A 183 1.15 10.02 4.12
C TRP A 183 1.73 11.30 4.70
N ASN A 184 0.90 12.30 4.96
CA ASN A 184 1.31 13.66 5.29
C ASN A 184 1.35 13.96 6.79
N THR A 185 0.80 13.10 7.65
CA THR A 185 0.87 13.33 9.12
C THR A 185 2.32 13.24 9.59
N LYS A 186 2.83 14.30 10.20
CA LYS A 186 4.12 14.27 10.90
C LYS A 186 3.99 13.27 12.05
N GLN A 187 4.98 12.40 12.20
CA GLN A 187 5.11 11.61 13.42
C GLN A 187 5.41 12.58 14.55
N GLY A 188 4.51 12.67 15.52
CA GLY A 188 4.73 13.38 16.76
C GLY A 188 5.69 12.63 17.67
#